data_e81179c2d198f39473e83449521415f9
#
_entry.id   e81179c2d198f39473e83449521415f9
#
_cell.length_a   1.000
_cell.length_b   1.000
_cell.length_c   1.000
_cell.angle_alpha   90.00
_cell.angle_beta   90.00
_cell.angle_gamma   90.00
#
_symmetry.space_group_name_H-M   'P 1'
#
loop_
_entity.id
_entity.type
_entity.pdbx_description
1 polymer ?
#
loop_
_entity_poly.entity_id
_entity_poly.type
_entity_poly.pdbx_seq_one_letter_code
_entity_poly.pdbx_strand_id
1 'polypeptide(L)'
;MREMLTGGPLDVLTGDYLAELTLLILGRDRLRDPRLGYAKTFLRQLEECLGLARERGVRIVANAGGLNPAGLADAVRELSARLDVPVRVAHVEGDALPLPEGALTANAYLGGAGIAACLRAGADIVVTGRVTDAALVTGPAAWWFDWGPEEYDALAGAVVAGHVLECGAQATGGNYSFFTEFARRDLVRPGFPLAEIHADGTSVITKHPGTGGVVDTGTVTAQLLYETSGARYAGPDVTARLDTVRLDPDGPDRVRISGVRGEAPPPTLKVGISRIGGWRNEVVFVLTGLDVEEKAELVREQVADAFARAKCRPAHVSWELSRTDRADASTEECASALLRLVVRDADPEAVGRVVSGAAVELALSSYPGFHVTAPPSKGAPYGVFSAAYVDAGAVEQVAVLPSGARQSIPAAPRGGVRKGVGPLSEPDLSSVASVSSAASLPPLPPVVASGPTRQVPLGAVVGARSGDKGGDVNVGVWARSEGVWAWLVHAVTVDCFRQLLPEVGGLVVVRHVLPNLWALNFVVEGLLGEGVASRARFDPQGKGVGEWLRSRVVAVPVDLLG
;
A
#
# COMPACT_ATOMS: atom_id res chain seq x y z
N MET A 1 -9.81 -13.32 -10.83
CA MET A 1 -9.34 -14.71 -11.09
C MET A 1 -9.83 -15.23 -12.46
N ARG A 2 -11.12 -15.43 -12.69
CA ARG A 2 -11.67 -15.94 -13.98
C ARG A 2 -11.16 -15.15 -15.20
N GLU A 3 -11.20 -13.83 -15.14
CA GLU A 3 -10.79 -12.95 -16.25
C GLU A 3 -9.32 -13.17 -16.66
N MET A 4 -8.41 -13.31 -15.69
CA MET A 4 -7.02 -13.63 -15.97
C MET A 4 -6.83 -15.02 -16.57
N LEU A 5 -7.59 -16.00 -16.10
CA LEU A 5 -7.52 -17.38 -16.62
C LEU A 5 -8.10 -17.49 -18.04
N THR A 6 -9.03 -16.63 -18.45
CA THR A 6 -9.70 -16.71 -19.77
C THR A 6 -9.14 -15.73 -20.80
N GLY A 7 -8.42 -14.70 -20.38
CA GLY A 7 -8.00 -13.59 -21.26
C GLY A 7 -6.86 -13.92 -22.21
N GLY A 8 -6.04 -14.92 -21.90
CA GLY A 8 -4.88 -15.30 -22.72
C GLY A 8 -3.98 -16.34 -22.05
N PRO A 9 -2.78 -16.57 -22.59
CA PRO A 9 -1.77 -17.45 -21.98
C PRO A 9 -1.37 -16.95 -20.59
N LEU A 10 -1.17 -17.87 -19.66
CA LEU A 10 -0.72 -17.58 -18.30
C LEU A 10 -0.08 -18.85 -17.71
N ASP A 11 1.12 -18.73 -17.14
CA ASP A 11 1.80 -19.85 -16.48
C ASP A 11 1.49 -19.89 -14.98
N VAL A 12 1.47 -18.72 -14.33
CA VAL A 12 1.19 -18.57 -12.91
C VAL A 12 0.22 -17.42 -12.68
N LEU A 13 -0.81 -17.67 -11.90
CA LEU A 13 -1.73 -16.65 -11.40
C LEU A 13 -1.39 -16.33 -9.95
N THR A 14 -1.05 -15.07 -9.68
CA THR A 14 -0.77 -14.60 -8.33
C THR A 14 -1.98 -13.91 -7.71
N GLY A 15 -2.09 -13.95 -6.38
CA GLY A 15 -3.14 -13.26 -5.65
C GLY A 15 -2.63 -12.67 -4.35
N ASP A 16 -2.62 -11.34 -4.27
CA ASP A 16 -2.33 -10.62 -3.05
C ASP A 16 -3.64 -10.33 -2.29
N TYR A 17 -3.74 -10.86 -1.08
CA TYR A 17 -4.91 -10.76 -0.19
C TYR A 17 -4.57 -10.09 1.14
N LEU A 18 -3.32 -9.70 1.36
CA LEU A 18 -2.85 -9.23 2.65
C LEU A 18 -2.36 -7.78 2.60
N ALA A 19 -3.13 -6.92 3.24
CA ALA A 19 -2.69 -5.61 3.68
C ALA A 19 -2.67 -5.56 5.21
N GLU A 20 -2.12 -4.51 5.80
CA GLU A 20 -2.07 -4.31 7.25
C GLU A 20 -3.46 -4.42 7.90
N LEU A 21 -4.47 -3.79 7.29
CA LEU A 21 -5.86 -3.86 7.75
C LEU A 21 -6.45 -5.28 7.61
N THR A 22 -6.07 -6.03 6.58
CA THR A 22 -6.56 -7.39 6.35
C THR A 22 -6.11 -8.33 7.47
N LEU A 23 -4.83 -8.25 7.90
CA LEU A 23 -4.32 -9.06 9.01
C LEU A 23 -5.08 -8.79 10.32
N LEU A 24 -5.46 -7.54 10.58
CA LEU A 24 -6.28 -7.19 11.73
C LEU A 24 -7.67 -7.88 11.67
N ILE A 25 -8.31 -7.87 10.50
CA ILE A 25 -9.61 -8.54 10.29
C ILE A 25 -9.47 -10.05 10.49
N LEU A 26 -8.44 -10.66 9.90
CA LEU A 26 -8.17 -12.09 10.04
C LEU A 26 -7.84 -12.48 11.49
N GLY A 27 -7.13 -11.62 12.24
CA GLY A 27 -6.88 -11.81 13.68
C GLY A 27 -8.16 -11.83 14.49
N ARG A 28 -9.09 -10.91 14.21
CA ARG A 28 -10.41 -10.91 14.87
C ARG A 28 -11.25 -12.12 14.50
N ASP A 29 -11.19 -12.60 13.26
CA ASP A 29 -11.88 -13.83 12.84
C ASP A 29 -11.31 -15.04 13.59
N ARG A 30 -9.98 -15.14 13.72
CA ARG A 30 -9.29 -16.22 14.43
C ARG A 30 -9.59 -16.24 15.93
N LEU A 31 -9.79 -15.08 16.57
CA LEU A 31 -10.23 -15.01 17.97
C LEU A 31 -11.62 -15.61 18.18
N ARG A 32 -12.50 -15.53 17.19
CA ARG A 32 -13.86 -16.09 17.24
C ARG A 32 -13.88 -17.60 16.92
N ASP A 33 -13.08 -18.00 15.95
CA ASP A 33 -12.93 -19.39 15.55
C ASP A 33 -11.46 -19.65 15.16
N PRO A 34 -10.69 -20.42 15.95
CA PRO A 34 -9.28 -20.72 15.69
C PRO A 34 -9.00 -21.39 14.33
N ARG A 35 -10.00 -22.00 13.69
CA ARG A 35 -9.88 -22.61 12.37
C ARG A 35 -9.86 -21.56 11.24
N LEU A 36 -10.31 -20.35 11.52
CA LEU A 36 -10.29 -19.22 10.58
C LEU A 36 -8.92 -18.51 10.61
N GLY A 37 -8.82 -17.33 10.04
CA GLY A 37 -7.60 -16.54 9.95
C GLY A 37 -7.01 -16.50 8.54
N TYR A 38 -7.76 -16.96 7.54
CA TYR A 38 -7.40 -16.88 6.12
C TYR A 38 -8.48 -16.15 5.30
N ALA A 39 -8.14 -15.70 4.09
CA ALA A 39 -9.02 -14.95 3.22
C ALA A 39 -10.09 -15.85 2.55
N LYS A 40 -11.30 -15.89 3.12
CA LYS A 40 -12.43 -16.67 2.59
C LYS A 40 -12.80 -16.31 1.16
N THR A 41 -12.53 -15.08 0.74
CA THR A 41 -12.76 -14.60 -0.61
C THR A 41 -11.95 -15.40 -1.64
N PHE A 42 -10.73 -15.80 -1.29
CA PHE A 42 -9.91 -16.66 -2.15
C PHE A 42 -10.59 -18.00 -2.43
N LEU A 43 -11.07 -18.71 -1.38
CA LEU A 43 -11.77 -19.98 -1.55
C LEU A 43 -12.99 -19.87 -2.46
N ARG A 44 -13.80 -18.83 -2.28
CA ARG A 44 -14.98 -18.60 -3.12
C ARG A 44 -14.60 -18.35 -4.58
N GLN A 45 -13.57 -17.56 -4.84
CA GLN A 45 -13.06 -17.33 -6.19
C GLN A 45 -12.45 -18.58 -6.81
N LEU A 46 -11.77 -19.38 -5.99
CA LEU A 46 -11.16 -20.63 -6.43
C LEU A 46 -12.23 -21.67 -6.77
N GLU A 47 -13.31 -21.77 -6.02
CA GLU A 47 -14.46 -22.65 -6.31
C GLU A 47 -15.00 -22.48 -7.73
N GLU A 48 -15.07 -21.24 -8.19
CA GLU A 48 -15.53 -20.90 -9.55
C GLU A 48 -14.47 -21.14 -10.64
N CYS A 49 -13.19 -21.25 -10.27
CA CYS A 49 -12.08 -21.16 -11.21
C CYS A 49 -11.13 -22.37 -11.18
N LEU A 50 -11.24 -23.26 -10.20
CA LEU A 50 -10.31 -24.37 -10.01
C LEU A 50 -10.21 -25.29 -11.22
N GLY A 51 -11.36 -25.69 -11.78
CA GLY A 51 -11.43 -26.51 -12.99
C GLY A 51 -10.75 -25.84 -14.18
N LEU A 52 -11.01 -24.55 -14.37
CA LEU A 52 -10.42 -23.76 -15.44
C LEU A 52 -8.88 -23.63 -15.30
N ALA A 53 -8.40 -23.37 -14.06
CA ALA A 53 -6.96 -23.31 -13.80
C ALA A 53 -6.28 -24.66 -14.09
N ARG A 54 -6.91 -25.75 -13.67
CA ARG A 54 -6.42 -27.11 -13.90
C ARG A 54 -6.39 -27.46 -15.40
N GLU A 55 -7.45 -27.18 -16.13
CA GLU A 55 -7.56 -27.40 -17.57
C GLU A 55 -6.46 -26.65 -18.35
N ARG A 56 -6.17 -25.42 -17.94
CA ARG A 56 -5.16 -24.57 -18.58
C ARG A 56 -3.73 -24.81 -18.10
N GLY A 57 -3.54 -25.65 -17.09
CA GLY A 57 -2.22 -25.92 -16.49
C GLY A 57 -1.64 -24.73 -15.72
N VAL A 58 -2.46 -23.75 -15.37
CA VAL A 58 -2.04 -22.53 -14.64
C VAL A 58 -1.85 -22.85 -13.16
N ARG A 59 -0.68 -22.53 -12.62
CA ARG A 59 -0.41 -22.59 -11.18
C ARG A 59 -0.98 -21.37 -10.48
N ILE A 60 -1.39 -21.57 -9.23
CA ILE A 60 -1.92 -20.46 -8.40
C ILE A 60 -1.04 -20.28 -7.17
N VAL A 61 -0.60 -19.04 -6.94
CA VAL A 61 0.21 -18.66 -5.77
C VAL A 61 -0.47 -17.47 -5.08
N ALA A 62 -0.81 -17.62 -3.79
CA ALA A 62 -1.50 -16.56 -3.07
C ALA A 62 -1.09 -16.51 -1.59
N ASN A 63 -0.99 -15.29 -1.04
CA ASN A 63 -0.79 -15.06 0.40
C ASN A 63 -2.11 -15.11 1.20
N ALA A 64 -3.17 -15.62 0.58
CA ALA A 64 -4.51 -15.74 1.16
C ALA A 64 -4.58 -16.58 2.45
N GLY A 65 -3.52 -17.33 2.78
CA GLY A 65 -3.40 -18.09 4.02
C GLY A 65 -3.38 -17.21 5.27
N GLY A 66 -2.88 -15.99 5.14
CA GLY A 66 -2.93 -15.01 6.22
C GLY A 66 -2.32 -15.52 7.51
N LEU A 67 -3.13 -15.68 8.55
CA LEU A 67 -2.72 -16.19 9.86
C LEU A 67 -2.88 -17.71 10.00
N ASN A 68 -3.38 -18.41 8.99
CA ASN A 68 -3.64 -19.85 9.02
C ASN A 68 -3.45 -20.48 7.61
N PRO A 69 -2.22 -20.48 7.06
CA PRO A 69 -1.96 -21.05 5.74
C PRO A 69 -2.23 -22.56 5.67
N ALA A 70 -1.98 -23.31 6.74
CA ALA A 70 -2.31 -24.73 6.81
C ALA A 70 -3.82 -24.97 6.70
N GLY A 71 -4.62 -24.24 7.47
CA GLY A 71 -6.08 -24.35 7.41
C GLY A 71 -6.65 -23.98 6.05
N LEU A 72 -6.08 -22.98 5.36
CA LEU A 72 -6.47 -22.68 3.98
C LEU A 72 -6.07 -23.80 3.02
N ALA A 73 -4.88 -24.36 3.16
CA ALA A 73 -4.43 -25.49 2.32
C ALA A 73 -5.36 -26.70 2.47
N ASP A 74 -5.80 -27.01 3.68
CA ASP A 74 -6.78 -28.08 3.95
C ASP A 74 -8.14 -27.76 3.32
N ALA A 75 -8.65 -26.53 3.48
CA ALA A 75 -9.88 -26.10 2.86
C ALA A 75 -9.83 -26.16 1.31
N VAL A 76 -8.66 -25.89 0.71
CA VAL A 76 -8.46 -26.04 -0.74
C VAL A 76 -8.46 -27.51 -1.14
N ARG A 77 -7.86 -28.42 -0.36
CA ARG A 77 -7.93 -29.89 -0.61
C ARG A 77 -9.37 -30.40 -0.52
N GLU A 78 -10.13 -29.98 0.49
CA GLU A 78 -11.56 -30.30 0.64
C GLU A 78 -12.37 -29.78 -0.57
N LEU A 79 -12.10 -28.54 -1.01
CA LEU A 79 -12.72 -27.96 -2.20
C LEU A 79 -12.40 -28.79 -3.46
N SER A 80 -11.13 -29.16 -3.65
CA SER A 80 -10.65 -30.02 -4.76
C SER A 80 -11.40 -31.35 -4.82
N ALA A 81 -11.53 -32.01 -3.66
CA ALA A 81 -12.26 -33.28 -3.55
C ALA A 81 -13.75 -33.11 -3.84
N ARG A 82 -14.39 -32.04 -3.33
CA ARG A 82 -15.80 -31.76 -3.55
C ARG A 82 -16.15 -31.46 -5.03
N LEU A 83 -15.22 -30.80 -5.73
CA LEU A 83 -15.38 -30.47 -7.15
C LEU A 83 -14.90 -31.58 -8.09
N ASP A 84 -14.32 -32.65 -7.57
CA ASP A 84 -13.66 -33.71 -8.36
C ASP A 84 -12.59 -33.14 -9.33
N VAL A 85 -11.84 -32.14 -8.89
CA VAL A 85 -10.73 -31.52 -9.62
C VAL A 85 -9.44 -31.76 -8.85
N PRO A 86 -8.68 -32.81 -9.13
CA PRO A 86 -7.48 -33.15 -8.36
C PRO A 86 -6.36 -32.12 -8.57
N VAL A 87 -5.91 -31.50 -7.49
CA VAL A 87 -4.79 -30.55 -7.46
C VAL A 87 -3.86 -30.86 -6.29
N ARG A 88 -2.57 -30.58 -6.50
CA ARG A 88 -1.52 -30.71 -5.48
C ARG A 88 -1.36 -29.38 -4.76
N VAL A 89 -1.70 -29.37 -3.47
CA VAL A 89 -1.69 -28.15 -2.65
C VAL A 89 -0.51 -28.18 -1.69
N ALA A 90 0.26 -27.10 -1.70
CA ALA A 90 1.34 -26.85 -0.76
C ALA A 90 1.11 -25.53 -0.01
N HIS A 91 1.82 -25.31 1.09
CA HIS A 91 1.78 -24.03 1.78
C HIS A 91 3.13 -23.67 2.43
N VAL A 92 3.29 -22.40 2.77
CA VAL A 92 4.48 -21.87 3.44
C VAL A 92 4.07 -21.37 4.83
N GLU A 93 4.85 -21.75 5.84
CA GLU A 93 4.70 -21.40 7.25
C GLU A 93 5.97 -20.70 7.78
N GLY A 94 5.90 -20.17 9.00
CA GLY A 94 7.03 -19.61 9.75
C GLY A 94 7.01 -18.08 9.85
N ASP A 95 6.02 -17.42 9.26
CA ASP A 95 5.83 -15.98 9.40
C ASP A 95 5.29 -15.57 10.77
N ALA A 96 4.53 -16.45 11.44
CA ALA A 96 3.94 -16.16 12.76
C ALA A 96 5.01 -16.14 13.86
N LEU A 97 5.08 -15.03 14.59
CA LEU A 97 6.01 -14.84 15.70
C LEU A 97 5.28 -14.82 17.05
N PRO A 98 6.00 -15.01 18.17
CA PRO A 98 5.46 -14.80 19.50
C PRO A 98 4.82 -13.42 19.61
N LEU A 99 3.60 -13.36 20.16
CA LEU A 99 2.84 -12.12 20.25
C LEU A 99 3.43 -11.22 21.34
N PRO A 100 3.83 -9.98 21.02
CA PRO A 100 4.08 -8.96 22.04
C PRO A 100 2.82 -8.67 22.86
N GLU A 101 2.98 -8.12 24.05
CA GLU A 101 1.88 -7.75 24.93
C GLU A 101 0.83 -6.89 24.20
N GLY A 102 -0.44 -7.27 24.32
CA GLY A 102 -1.56 -6.61 23.66
C GLY A 102 -1.64 -6.75 22.14
N ALA A 103 -0.71 -7.50 21.51
CA ALA A 103 -0.77 -7.72 20.07
C ALA A 103 -1.81 -8.78 19.70
N LEU A 104 -2.51 -8.53 18.60
CA LEU A 104 -3.43 -9.48 17.98
C LEU A 104 -2.73 -10.36 16.95
N THR A 105 -1.76 -9.78 16.24
CA THR A 105 -0.92 -10.49 15.25
C THR A 105 0.52 -9.98 15.29
N ALA A 106 1.48 -10.85 14.99
CA ALA A 106 2.88 -10.52 14.76
C ALA A 106 3.42 -11.46 13.69
N ASN A 107 3.68 -10.93 12.49
CA ASN A 107 4.07 -11.75 11.34
C ASN A 107 5.29 -11.16 10.65
N ALA A 108 6.31 -12.00 10.47
CA ALA A 108 7.48 -11.65 9.66
C ALA A 108 7.13 -11.67 8.17
N TYR A 109 7.70 -10.73 7.42
CA TYR A 109 7.56 -10.69 5.96
C TYR A 109 8.58 -11.65 5.35
N LEU A 110 8.12 -12.85 4.95
CA LEU A 110 8.97 -13.87 4.35
C LEU A 110 9.21 -13.59 2.86
N GLY A 111 10.19 -14.29 2.29
CA GLY A 111 10.53 -14.23 0.87
C GLY A 111 9.88 -15.31 0.02
N GLY A 112 10.27 -15.34 -1.29
CA GLY A 112 9.75 -16.25 -2.30
C GLY A 112 10.36 -17.66 -2.26
N ALA A 113 11.44 -17.90 -1.51
CA ALA A 113 12.16 -19.18 -1.54
C ALA A 113 11.30 -20.38 -1.14
N GLY A 114 10.41 -20.22 -0.13
CA GLY A 114 9.45 -21.26 0.26
C GLY A 114 8.43 -21.57 -0.84
N ILE A 115 7.98 -20.55 -1.57
CA ILE A 115 7.09 -20.70 -2.73
C ILE A 115 7.78 -21.47 -3.83
N ALA A 116 9.04 -21.13 -4.15
CA ALA A 116 9.83 -21.83 -5.15
C ALA A 116 10.03 -23.32 -4.80
N ALA A 117 10.29 -23.63 -3.52
CA ALA A 117 10.42 -25.02 -3.05
C ALA A 117 9.11 -25.81 -3.22
N CYS A 118 7.96 -25.24 -2.89
CA CYS A 118 6.66 -25.84 -3.11
C CYS A 118 6.39 -26.13 -4.59
N LEU A 119 6.72 -25.18 -5.48
CA LEU A 119 6.54 -25.32 -6.92
C LEU A 119 7.50 -26.36 -7.51
N ARG A 120 8.77 -26.43 -7.06
CA ARG A 120 9.73 -27.50 -7.43
C ARG A 120 9.23 -28.88 -7.03
N ALA A 121 8.54 -29.01 -5.91
CA ALA A 121 7.90 -30.24 -5.48
C ALA A 121 6.61 -30.56 -6.27
N GLY A 122 6.28 -29.75 -7.26
CA GLY A 122 5.19 -29.97 -8.20
C GLY A 122 3.83 -29.48 -7.70
N ALA A 123 3.75 -28.53 -6.78
CA ALA A 123 2.48 -27.94 -6.37
C ALA A 123 1.76 -27.27 -7.55
N ASP A 124 0.44 -27.45 -7.61
CA ASP A 124 -0.46 -26.75 -8.54
C ASP A 124 -0.99 -25.46 -7.87
N ILE A 125 -1.15 -25.50 -6.54
CA ILE A 125 -1.57 -24.35 -5.72
C ILE A 125 -0.61 -24.21 -4.54
N VAL A 126 -0.09 -23.00 -4.33
CA VAL A 126 0.72 -22.64 -3.16
C VAL A 126 0.01 -21.50 -2.41
N VAL A 127 -0.29 -21.71 -1.14
CA VAL A 127 -0.81 -20.68 -0.26
C VAL A 127 0.20 -20.34 0.83
N THR A 128 0.32 -19.07 1.16
CA THR A 128 1.27 -18.61 2.19
C THR A 128 0.57 -17.80 3.28
N GLY A 129 1.24 -17.65 4.42
CA GLY A 129 1.00 -16.59 5.37
C GLY A 129 1.57 -15.27 4.87
N ARG A 130 2.13 -14.43 5.77
CA ARG A 130 2.71 -13.14 5.39
C ARG A 130 4.05 -13.33 4.67
N VAL A 131 4.06 -13.03 3.42
CA VAL A 131 5.26 -12.84 2.59
C VAL A 131 5.31 -11.39 2.11
N THR A 132 6.44 -10.89 1.59
CA THR A 132 6.42 -9.62 0.85
C THR A 132 5.56 -9.79 -0.40
N ASP A 133 4.86 -8.75 -0.79
CA ASP A 133 3.89 -8.81 -1.90
C ASP A 133 4.58 -9.24 -3.20
N ALA A 134 5.79 -8.71 -3.45
CA ALA A 134 6.63 -9.12 -4.58
C ALA A 134 7.09 -10.58 -4.53
N ALA A 135 7.12 -11.24 -3.35
CA ALA A 135 7.50 -12.65 -3.24
C ALA A 135 6.56 -13.59 -4.00
N LEU A 136 5.31 -13.18 -4.20
CA LEU A 136 4.32 -13.89 -5.02
C LEU A 136 4.76 -14.01 -6.49
N VAL A 137 5.64 -13.13 -6.95
CA VAL A 137 6.24 -13.15 -8.29
C VAL A 137 7.67 -13.69 -8.26
N THR A 138 8.47 -13.26 -7.29
CA THR A 138 9.87 -13.70 -7.15
C THR A 138 9.99 -15.20 -6.95
N GLY A 139 9.12 -15.80 -6.12
CA GLY A 139 9.11 -17.26 -5.89
C GLY A 139 8.83 -18.08 -7.15
N PRO A 140 7.75 -17.82 -7.90
CA PRO A 140 7.50 -18.45 -9.19
C PRO A 140 8.61 -18.26 -10.23
N ALA A 141 9.17 -17.05 -10.34
CA ALA A 141 10.28 -16.78 -11.27
C ALA A 141 11.54 -17.57 -10.89
N ALA A 142 11.92 -17.57 -9.62
CA ALA A 142 13.06 -18.35 -9.12
C ALA A 142 12.87 -19.87 -9.33
N TRP A 143 11.63 -20.36 -9.22
CA TRP A 143 11.31 -21.73 -9.57
C TRP A 143 11.42 -22.01 -11.07
N TRP A 144 10.88 -21.11 -11.91
CA TRP A 144 10.80 -21.32 -13.36
C TRP A 144 12.17 -21.33 -14.03
N PHE A 145 13.04 -20.41 -13.61
CA PHE A 145 14.38 -20.24 -14.18
C PHE A 145 15.48 -20.93 -13.36
N ASP A 146 15.11 -21.60 -12.27
CA ASP A 146 16.03 -22.26 -11.33
C ASP A 146 17.09 -21.32 -10.75
N TRP A 147 16.70 -20.08 -10.43
CA TRP A 147 17.61 -19.12 -9.83
C TRP A 147 18.04 -19.53 -8.43
N GLY A 148 19.33 -19.36 -8.14
CA GLY A 148 19.91 -19.49 -6.82
C GLY A 148 19.73 -18.23 -5.97
N PRO A 149 19.98 -18.32 -4.67
CA PRO A 149 19.75 -17.21 -3.73
C PRO A 149 20.75 -16.05 -3.87
N GLU A 150 21.81 -16.18 -4.68
CA GLU A 150 22.82 -15.14 -4.94
C GLU A 150 22.68 -14.52 -6.35
N GLU A 151 21.67 -14.93 -7.12
CA GLU A 151 21.38 -14.32 -8.42
C GLU A 151 20.61 -13.02 -8.24
N TYR A 152 21.25 -12.08 -7.52
CA TYR A 152 20.64 -10.85 -7.01
C TYR A 152 20.01 -9.99 -8.10
N ASP A 153 20.64 -9.86 -9.28
CA ASP A 153 20.11 -9.03 -10.36
C ASP A 153 18.79 -9.62 -10.92
N ALA A 154 18.74 -10.94 -11.13
CA ALA A 154 17.53 -11.62 -11.61
C ALA A 154 16.40 -11.59 -10.56
N LEU A 155 16.73 -11.88 -9.30
CA LEU A 155 15.77 -11.78 -8.18
C LEU A 155 15.23 -10.34 -8.03
N ALA A 156 16.10 -9.33 -8.13
CA ALA A 156 15.71 -7.93 -8.05
C ALA A 156 14.78 -7.52 -9.22
N GLY A 157 15.05 -8.02 -10.43
CA GLY A 157 14.15 -7.83 -11.57
C GLY A 157 12.75 -8.37 -11.33
N ALA A 158 12.65 -9.59 -10.77
CA ALA A 158 11.37 -10.18 -10.39
C ALA A 158 10.69 -9.44 -9.22
N VAL A 159 11.45 -8.90 -8.26
CA VAL A 159 10.91 -8.03 -7.20
C VAL A 159 10.28 -6.78 -7.80
N VAL A 160 10.97 -6.13 -8.74
CA VAL A 160 10.44 -4.91 -9.40
C VAL A 160 9.19 -5.25 -10.21
N ALA A 161 9.16 -6.36 -10.96
CA ALA A 161 7.94 -6.80 -11.64
C ALA A 161 6.81 -7.08 -10.64
N GLY A 162 7.09 -7.77 -9.53
CA GLY A 162 6.12 -8.06 -8.49
C GLY A 162 5.54 -6.82 -7.84
N HIS A 163 6.38 -5.82 -7.56
CA HIS A 163 5.96 -4.54 -7.02
C HIS A 163 5.02 -3.77 -7.99
N VAL A 164 5.25 -3.88 -9.30
CA VAL A 164 4.34 -3.29 -10.29
C VAL A 164 3.00 -4.04 -10.35
N LEU A 165 2.99 -5.37 -10.15
CA LEU A 165 1.79 -6.19 -10.27
C LEU A 165 0.91 -6.19 -9.01
N GLU A 166 1.48 -6.04 -7.82
CA GLU A 166 0.81 -6.27 -6.52
C GLU A 166 -0.51 -5.51 -6.36
N CYS A 167 -0.55 -4.25 -6.83
CA CYS A 167 -1.73 -3.40 -6.73
C CYS A 167 -2.69 -3.54 -7.94
N GLY A 168 -2.55 -4.59 -8.74
CA GLY A 168 -3.47 -4.96 -9.80
C GLY A 168 -3.66 -3.85 -10.85
N ALA A 169 -4.90 -3.46 -11.10
CA ALA A 169 -5.25 -2.52 -12.16
C ALA A 169 -4.63 -1.10 -12.03
N GLN A 170 -3.91 -0.81 -10.96
CA GLN A 170 -3.14 0.45 -10.89
C GLN A 170 -2.03 0.51 -11.94
N ALA A 171 -1.38 -0.63 -12.24
CA ALA A 171 -0.36 -0.69 -13.29
C ALA A 171 -0.94 -0.55 -14.71
N THR A 172 -2.25 -0.70 -14.85
CA THR A 172 -2.98 -0.52 -16.13
C THR A 172 -3.78 0.78 -16.19
N GLY A 173 -3.38 1.80 -15.43
CA GLY A 173 -3.95 3.15 -15.46
C GLY A 173 -4.94 3.47 -14.36
N GLY A 174 -5.24 2.54 -13.46
CA GLY A 174 -6.00 2.83 -12.25
C GLY A 174 -5.25 3.85 -11.38
N ASN A 175 -5.95 4.88 -10.89
CA ASN A 175 -5.37 5.95 -10.07
C ASN A 175 -4.20 6.74 -10.73
N TYR A 176 -4.14 6.77 -12.05
CA TYR A 176 -3.11 7.48 -12.79
C TYR A 176 -3.38 8.99 -12.87
N SER A 177 -2.36 9.81 -12.62
CA SER A 177 -2.47 11.27 -12.57
C SER A 177 -3.04 11.90 -13.84
N PHE A 178 -2.72 11.36 -14.99
CA PHE A 178 -3.15 11.87 -16.30
C PHE A 178 -4.30 11.02 -16.88
N PHE A 179 -5.16 10.49 -16.04
CA PHE A 179 -6.26 9.62 -16.46
C PHE A 179 -7.21 10.23 -17.50
N THR A 180 -7.26 11.57 -17.58
CA THR A 180 -8.07 12.29 -18.57
C THR A 180 -7.56 12.17 -19.99
N GLU A 181 -6.31 11.74 -20.18
CA GLU A 181 -5.70 11.47 -21.50
C GLU A 181 -6.13 10.10 -22.05
N PHE A 182 -6.63 9.21 -21.19
CA PHE A 182 -7.09 7.90 -21.58
C PHE A 182 -8.56 7.92 -22.02
N ALA A 183 -8.93 7.03 -22.95
CA ALA A 183 -10.32 6.89 -23.32
C ALA A 183 -11.11 6.38 -22.10
N ARG A 184 -12.24 7.03 -21.79
CA ARG A 184 -13.05 6.69 -20.62
C ARG A 184 -13.46 5.20 -20.57
N ARG A 185 -13.73 4.60 -21.73
CA ARG A 185 -14.05 3.17 -21.84
C ARG A 185 -12.97 2.26 -21.26
N ASP A 186 -11.70 2.63 -21.40
CA ASP A 186 -10.57 1.85 -20.92
C ASP A 186 -10.45 1.92 -19.39
N LEU A 187 -10.88 3.04 -18.79
CA LEU A 187 -10.84 3.27 -17.35
C LEU A 187 -12.05 2.74 -16.58
N VAL A 188 -13.19 2.52 -17.26
CA VAL A 188 -14.40 1.98 -16.59
C VAL A 188 -14.16 0.56 -16.08
N ARG A 189 -13.37 -0.23 -16.81
CA ARG A 189 -12.99 -1.59 -16.43
C ARG A 189 -11.58 -1.91 -16.89
N PRO A 190 -10.55 -1.38 -16.23
CA PRO A 190 -9.16 -1.68 -16.58
C PRO A 190 -8.89 -3.17 -16.35
N GLY A 191 -8.16 -3.80 -17.27
CA GLY A 191 -7.70 -5.17 -17.13
C GLY A 191 -6.61 -5.27 -16.06
N PHE A 192 -6.43 -6.45 -15.49
CA PHE A 192 -5.31 -6.70 -14.59
C PHE A 192 -4.01 -6.80 -15.36
N PRO A 193 -2.88 -6.33 -14.78
CA PRO A 193 -1.57 -6.47 -15.38
C PRO A 193 -1.07 -7.91 -15.33
N LEU A 194 -0.14 -8.22 -16.21
CA LEU A 194 0.71 -9.41 -16.17
C LEU A 194 2.16 -9.02 -16.50
N ALA A 195 3.11 -9.83 -16.06
CA ALA A 195 4.51 -9.67 -16.36
C ALA A 195 5.02 -10.90 -17.13
N GLU A 196 5.65 -10.66 -18.27
CA GLU A 196 6.46 -11.64 -18.97
C GLU A 196 7.90 -11.53 -18.43
N ILE A 197 8.32 -12.51 -17.63
CA ILE A 197 9.64 -12.49 -16.97
C ILE A 197 10.61 -13.34 -17.78
N HIS A 198 11.86 -12.86 -17.92
CA HIS A 198 12.94 -13.53 -18.63
C HIS A 198 14.01 -14.07 -17.67
N ALA A 199 14.83 -15.00 -18.18
CA ALA A 199 15.86 -15.69 -17.40
C ALA A 199 16.93 -14.75 -16.78
N ASP A 200 17.14 -13.59 -17.36
CA ASP A 200 18.06 -12.54 -16.88
C ASP A 200 17.42 -11.56 -15.88
N GLY A 201 16.16 -11.80 -15.47
CA GLY A 201 15.39 -10.94 -14.59
C GLY A 201 14.74 -9.74 -15.26
N THR A 202 14.96 -9.50 -16.56
CA THR A 202 14.18 -8.49 -17.29
C THR A 202 12.73 -8.92 -17.40
N SER A 203 11.82 -7.95 -17.52
CA SER A 203 10.39 -8.26 -17.64
C SER A 203 9.70 -7.31 -18.61
N VAL A 204 8.54 -7.72 -19.11
CA VAL A 204 7.61 -6.85 -19.86
C VAL A 204 6.29 -6.83 -19.10
N ILE A 205 5.91 -5.64 -18.65
CA ILE A 205 4.59 -5.41 -18.06
C ILE A 205 3.60 -5.18 -19.18
N THR A 206 2.49 -5.91 -19.13
CA THR A 206 1.43 -5.84 -20.15
C THR A 206 0.08 -6.23 -19.53
N LYS A 207 -0.93 -6.46 -20.35
CA LYS A 207 -2.26 -6.93 -19.98
C LYS A 207 -2.82 -7.86 -21.08
N HIS A 208 -3.86 -8.62 -20.76
CA HIS A 208 -4.48 -9.45 -21.80
C HIS A 208 -5.09 -8.59 -22.93
N PRO A 209 -4.95 -9.03 -24.20
CA PRO A 209 -5.55 -8.34 -25.34
C PRO A 209 -7.05 -8.16 -25.19
N GLY A 210 -7.56 -7.00 -25.62
CA GLY A 210 -9.00 -6.70 -25.57
C GLY A 210 -9.54 -6.31 -24.19
N THR A 211 -8.72 -6.29 -23.14
CA THR A 211 -9.09 -5.71 -21.83
C THR A 211 -8.89 -4.20 -21.82
N GLY A 212 -9.66 -3.49 -20.97
CA GLY A 212 -9.47 -2.06 -20.76
C GLY A 212 -8.16 -1.72 -20.05
N GLY A 213 -7.96 -0.46 -19.77
CA GLY A 213 -6.71 0.04 -19.18
C GLY A 213 -5.65 0.35 -20.23
N VAL A 214 -4.57 1.00 -19.77
CA VAL A 214 -3.40 1.38 -20.58
C VAL A 214 -2.15 1.02 -19.82
N VAL A 215 -1.20 0.36 -20.51
CA VAL A 215 0.14 0.09 -19.96
C VAL A 215 1.14 0.90 -20.78
N ASP A 216 1.68 1.94 -20.15
CA ASP A 216 2.75 2.76 -20.73
C ASP A 216 3.83 3.06 -19.66
N THR A 217 4.90 3.72 -20.07
CA THR A 217 5.99 4.06 -19.14
C THR A 217 5.52 4.92 -17.98
N GLY A 218 4.50 5.77 -18.17
CA GLY A 218 3.93 6.62 -17.13
C GLY A 218 3.16 5.81 -16.08
N THR A 219 2.31 4.86 -16.51
CA THR A 219 1.54 4.01 -15.58
C THR A 219 2.45 3.10 -14.76
N VAL A 220 3.50 2.57 -15.40
CA VAL A 220 4.51 1.74 -14.71
C VAL A 220 5.36 2.59 -13.76
N THR A 221 5.79 3.79 -14.17
CA THR A 221 6.51 4.74 -13.29
C THR A 221 5.68 5.10 -12.06
N ALA A 222 4.38 5.39 -12.24
CA ALA A 222 3.49 5.73 -11.14
C ALA A 222 3.43 4.59 -10.11
N GLN A 223 3.40 3.35 -10.55
CA GLN A 223 3.38 2.19 -9.67
C GLN A 223 4.74 1.93 -9.01
N LEU A 224 5.85 2.12 -9.73
CA LEU A 224 7.20 1.99 -9.16
C LEU A 224 7.48 3.00 -8.03
N LEU A 225 6.87 4.18 -8.10
CA LEU A 225 7.03 5.22 -7.09
C LEU A 225 6.04 5.08 -5.92
N TYR A 226 5.08 4.17 -6.02
CA TYR A 226 4.04 3.97 -5.02
C TYR A 226 4.54 3.09 -3.87
N GLU A 227 4.31 3.52 -2.63
CA GLU A 227 4.69 2.80 -1.39
C GLU A 227 6.19 2.43 -1.29
N THR A 228 7.06 3.26 -1.84
CA THR A 228 8.51 3.08 -1.76
C THR A 228 9.16 4.06 -0.78
N SER A 229 10.16 3.59 -0.02
CA SER A 229 10.87 4.41 0.95
C SER A 229 12.19 4.99 0.43
N GLY A 230 12.57 4.70 -0.83
CA GLY A 230 13.81 5.23 -1.41
C GLY A 230 14.32 4.44 -2.60
N ALA A 231 15.58 4.70 -2.98
CA ALA A 231 16.23 4.04 -4.11
C ALA A 231 16.51 2.54 -3.88
N ARG A 232 16.61 2.10 -2.62
CA ARG A 232 16.79 0.70 -2.25
C ARG A 232 15.48 0.13 -1.74
N TYR A 233 14.93 -0.82 -2.46
CA TYR A 233 13.74 -1.58 -2.08
C TYR A 233 14.19 -2.87 -1.40
N ALA A 234 14.31 -2.82 -0.07
CA ALA A 234 14.82 -3.92 0.73
C ALA A 234 13.77 -5.03 0.89
N GLY A 235 14.11 -6.24 0.48
CA GLY A 235 13.30 -7.43 0.61
C GLY A 235 14.04 -8.57 1.31
N PRO A 236 13.34 -9.65 1.71
CA PRO A 236 13.94 -10.80 2.39
C PRO A 236 14.86 -11.64 1.49
N ASP A 237 14.62 -11.65 0.19
CA ASP A 237 15.40 -12.41 -0.79
C ASP A 237 16.53 -11.57 -1.39
N VAL A 238 16.29 -10.28 -1.60
CA VAL A 238 17.19 -9.35 -2.28
C VAL A 238 16.80 -7.91 -1.96
N THR A 239 17.77 -6.99 -2.02
CA THR A 239 17.51 -5.54 -2.08
C THR A 239 17.55 -5.08 -3.54
N ALA A 240 16.42 -4.66 -4.09
CA ALA A 240 16.35 -4.16 -5.46
C ALA A 240 16.74 -2.67 -5.53
N ARG A 241 17.53 -2.30 -6.54
CA ARG A 241 18.00 -0.94 -6.82
C ARG A 241 17.05 -0.25 -7.79
N LEU A 242 16.10 0.53 -7.29
CA LEU A 242 15.15 1.29 -8.12
C LEU A 242 15.81 2.39 -8.95
N ASP A 243 16.95 2.90 -8.51
CA ASP A 243 17.76 3.89 -9.23
C ASP A 243 18.54 3.32 -10.43
N THR A 244 18.43 2.02 -10.70
CA THR A 244 19.02 1.36 -11.87
C THR A 244 17.99 0.93 -12.91
N VAL A 245 16.71 0.96 -12.56
CA VAL A 245 15.59 0.53 -13.44
C VAL A 245 15.56 1.36 -14.72
N ARG A 246 15.36 0.69 -15.84
CA ARG A 246 15.06 1.31 -17.13
C ARG A 246 13.69 0.87 -17.59
N LEU A 247 12.92 1.81 -18.13
CA LEU A 247 11.59 1.58 -18.67
C LEU A 247 11.60 1.97 -20.14
N ASP A 248 11.36 1.01 -21.01
CA ASP A 248 11.31 1.23 -22.45
C ASP A 248 9.96 0.74 -23.00
N PRO A 249 9.32 1.47 -23.92
CA PRO A 249 8.18 0.97 -24.66
C PRO A 249 8.54 -0.30 -25.44
N ASP A 250 7.69 -1.33 -25.36
CA ASP A 250 7.90 -2.63 -26.05
C ASP A 250 6.69 -2.98 -26.96
N GLY A 251 6.01 -1.96 -27.46
CA GLY A 251 4.80 -2.05 -28.26
C GLY A 251 3.57 -1.47 -27.54
N PRO A 252 2.38 -1.57 -28.14
CA PRO A 252 1.15 -1.10 -27.53
C PRO A 252 0.82 -1.89 -26.25
N ASP A 253 0.51 -1.18 -25.16
CA ASP A 253 0.24 -1.77 -23.83
C ASP A 253 1.37 -2.67 -23.32
N ARG A 254 2.62 -2.36 -23.64
CA ARG A 254 3.79 -3.15 -23.24
C ARG A 254 4.93 -2.23 -22.81
N VAL A 255 5.48 -2.47 -21.64
CA VAL A 255 6.63 -1.74 -21.09
C VAL A 255 7.68 -2.72 -20.63
N ARG A 256 8.87 -2.63 -21.22
CA ARG A 256 10.03 -3.43 -20.81
C ARG A 256 10.69 -2.79 -19.58
N ILE A 257 10.91 -3.59 -18.56
CA ILE A 257 11.71 -3.27 -17.38
C ILE A 257 13.06 -3.97 -17.52
N SER A 258 14.15 -3.20 -17.46
CA SER A 258 15.52 -3.73 -17.59
C SER A 258 16.50 -2.98 -16.67
N GLY A 259 17.75 -3.44 -16.64
CA GLY A 259 18.84 -2.77 -15.93
C GLY A 259 18.76 -2.87 -14.41
N VAL A 260 17.81 -3.58 -13.86
CA VAL A 260 17.64 -3.73 -12.41
C VAL A 260 18.87 -4.41 -11.81
N ARG A 261 19.43 -3.81 -10.76
CA ARG A 261 20.52 -4.39 -9.99
C ARG A 261 20.02 -4.82 -8.62
N GLY A 262 20.57 -5.93 -8.16
CA GLY A 262 20.29 -6.49 -6.86
C GLY A 262 21.50 -6.38 -5.92
N GLU A 263 21.21 -6.17 -4.66
CA GLU A 263 22.19 -6.24 -3.56
C GLU A 263 21.74 -7.34 -2.59
N ALA A 264 22.66 -7.88 -1.79
CA ALA A 264 22.31 -8.84 -0.75
C ALA A 264 21.18 -8.30 0.15
N PRO A 265 20.26 -9.15 0.60
CA PRO A 265 19.17 -8.72 1.48
C PRO A 265 19.68 -8.22 2.84
N PRO A 266 18.90 -7.38 3.55
CA PRO A 266 19.26 -6.92 4.88
C PRO A 266 19.33 -8.09 5.88
N PRO A 267 20.09 -7.94 6.99
CA PRO A 267 20.20 -9.00 8.00
C PRO A 267 18.92 -9.24 8.80
N THR A 268 17.94 -8.36 8.67
CA THR A 268 16.68 -8.42 9.41
C THR A 268 15.48 -8.58 8.49
N LEU A 269 14.40 -9.15 9.01
CA LEU A 269 13.08 -9.17 8.40
C LEU A 269 12.17 -8.13 9.06
N LYS A 270 11.36 -7.45 8.26
CA LYS A 270 10.26 -6.62 8.77
C LYS A 270 9.23 -7.53 9.43
N VAL A 271 8.67 -7.08 10.55
CA VAL A 271 7.57 -7.72 11.26
C VAL A 271 6.42 -6.75 11.35
N GLY A 272 5.26 -7.14 10.86
CA GLY A 272 4.01 -6.40 11.04
C GLY A 272 3.33 -6.82 12.34
N ILE A 273 3.04 -5.87 13.22
CA ILE A 273 2.37 -6.11 14.49
C ILE A 273 1.07 -5.31 14.50
N SER A 274 -0.06 -6.01 14.63
CA SER A 274 -1.37 -5.37 14.77
C SER A 274 -1.90 -5.49 16.19
N ARG A 275 -2.48 -4.38 16.69
CA ARG A 275 -3.12 -4.29 18.02
C ARG A 275 -4.51 -3.69 17.87
N ILE A 276 -5.36 -3.93 18.85
CA ILE A 276 -6.58 -3.13 19.01
C ILE A 276 -6.16 -1.85 19.74
N GLY A 277 -6.31 -0.70 19.08
CA GLY A 277 -5.92 0.61 19.63
C GLY A 277 -6.98 1.22 20.54
N GLY A 278 -8.17 0.63 20.59
CA GLY A 278 -9.32 1.15 21.32
C GLY A 278 -10.57 1.23 20.45
N TRP A 279 -11.44 2.16 20.79
CA TRP A 279 -12.73 2.39 20.14
C TRP A 279 -12.77 3.78 19.54
N ARG A 280 -13.47 3.91 18.40
CA ARG A 280 -13.64 5.16 17.65
C ARG A 280 -15.10 5.36 17.29
N ASN A 281 -15.54 6.62 17.32
CA ASN A 281 -16.82 7.04 16.78
C ASN A 281 -16.65 8.35 15.99
N GLU A 282 -17.61 8.61 15.11
CA GLU A 282 -17.59 9.77 14.25
C GLU A 282 -19.01 10.32 14.07
N VAL A 283 -19.12 11.65 14.08
CA VAL A 283 -20.33 12.39 13.75
C VAL A 283 -19.98 13.52 12.79
N VAL A 284 -20.76 13.69 11.73
CA VAL A 284 -20.59 14.79 10.78
C VAL A 284 -21.83 15.68 10.83
N PHE A 285 -21.66 16.90 11.35
CA PHE A 285 -22.66 17.94 11.41
C PHE A 285 -22.64 18.74 10.10
N VAL A 286 -23.82 19.12 9.60
CA VAL A 286 -23.95 19.89 8.37
C VAL A 286 -24.33 21.32 8.72
N LEU A 287 -23.51 22.27 8.31
CA LEU A 287 -23.65 23.70 8.62
C LEU A 287 -24.07 24.45 7.36
N THR A 288 -25.39 24.61 7.16
CA THR A 288 -25.96 25.20 5.94
C THR A 288 -26.13 26.72 6.08
N GLY A 289 -25.77 27.46 5.07
CA GLY A 289 -26.06 28.89 4.90
C GLY A 289 -25.13 29.81 5.65
N LEU A 290 -25.66 30.79 6.38
CA LEU A 290 -24.88 31.85 7.04
C LEU A 290 -24.23 31.38 8.34
N ASP A 291 -23.21 32.10 8.80
CA ASP A 291 -22.61 32.00 10.14
C ASP A 291 -21.99 30.61 10.39
N VAL A 292 -21.31 30.05 9.36
CA VAL A 292 -20.75 28.69 9.42
C VAL A 292 -19.72 28.53 10.55
N GLU A 293 -18.86 29.53 10.76
CA GLU A 293 -17.86 29.51 11.83
C GLU A 293 -18.51 29.53 13.20
N GLU A 294 -19.50 30.43 13.41
CA GLU A 294 -20.23 30.58 14.67
C GLU A 294 -21.03 29.30 14.98
N LYS A 295 -21.63 28.68 13.98
CA LYS A 295 -22.30 27.39 14.15
C LYS A 295 -21.33 26.30 14.55
N ALA A 296 -20.15 26.27 13.94
CA ALA A 296 -19.11 25.30 14.27
C ALA A 296 -18.61 25.46 15.70
N GLU A 297 -18.36 26.71 16.14
CA GLU A 297 -17.94 27.00 17.52
C GLU A 297 -19.04 26.62 18.52
N LEU A 298 -20.31 26.96 18.24
CA LEU A 298 -21.44 26.59 19.11
C LEU A 298 -21.52 25.09 19.31
N VAL A 299 -21.38 24.29 18.24
CA VAL A 299 -21.40 22.82 18.33
C VAL A 299 -20.23 22.30 19.16
N ARG A 300 -19.02 22.84 18.96
CA ARG A 300 -17.83 22.45 19.73
C ARG A 300 -18.03 22.71 21.23
N GLU A 301 -18.54 23.89 21.59
CA GLU A 301 -18.83 24.25 22.97
C GLU A 301 -19.90 23.36 23.60
N GLN A 302 -21.00 23.12 22.88
CA GLN A 302 -22.10 22.28 23.37
C GLN A 302 -21.68 20.82 23.56
N VAL A 303 -20.90 20.28 22.63
CA VAL A 303 -20.36 18.91 22.76
C VAL A 303 -19.34 18.83 23.89
N ALA A 304 -18.47 19.83 24.04
CA ALA A 304 -17.51 19.90 25.13
C ALA A 304 -18.20 19.96 26.51
N ASP A 305 -19.28 20.74 26.64
CA ASP A 305 -20.10 20.76 27.85
C ASP A 305 -20.80 19.43 28.11
N ALA A 306 -21.36 18.79 27.07
CA ALA A 306 -21.97 17.47 27.21
C ALA A 306 -20.95 16.42 27.69
N PHE A 307 -19.73 16.43 27.13
CA PHE A 307 -18.66 15.53 27.56
C PHE A 307 -18.18 15.85 28.99
N ALA A 308 -18.14 17.12 29.39
CA ALA A 308 -17.77 17.49 30.75
C ALA A 308 -18.77 16.98 31.81
N ARG A 309 -20.06 16.90 31.45
CA ARG A 309 -21.12 16.38 32.31
C ARG A 309 -21.25 14.85 32.30
N ALA A 310 -20.62 14.17 31.32
CA ALA A 310 -20.69 12.72 31.20
C ALA A 310 -19.84 12.03 32.30
N LYS A 311 -20.25 10.82 32.70
CA LYS A 311 -19.49 9.98 33.67
C LYS A 311 -18.12 9.54 33.12
N CYS A 312 -18.06 9.28 31.82
CA CYS A 312 -16.83 8.99 31.07
C CYS A 312 -16.81 9.90 29.85
N ARG A 313 -15.66 10.49 29.57
CA ARG A 313 -15.48 11.38 28.41
C ARG A 313 -14.42 10.78 27.48
N PRO A 314 -14.54 10.97 26.16
CA PRO A 314 -13.52 10.49 25.24
C PRO A 314 -12.13 11.10 25.56
N ALA A 315 -11.10 10.26 25.62
CA ALA A 315 -9.72 10.70 25.85
C ALA A 315 -9.18 11.57 24.69
N HIS A 316 -9.61 11.27 23.47
CA HIS A 316 -9.19 12.01 22.29
C HIS A 316 -10.42 12.54 21.54
N VAL A 317 -10.43 13.84 21.29
CA VAL A 317 -11.48 14.54 20.55
C VAL A 317 -10.80 15.33 19.44
N SER A 318 -11.19 15.11 18.20
CA SER A 318 -10.67 15.83 17.04
C SER A 318 -11.81 16.46 16.26
N TRP A 319 -11.62 17.69 15.83
CA TRP A 319 -12.56 18.44 15.01
C TRP A 319 -11.93 18.84 13.70
N GLU A 320 -12.71 18.77 12.62
CA GLU A 320 -12.31 19.23 11.30
C GLU A 320 -13.49 19.95 10.65
N LEU A 321 -13.27 21.21 10.23
CA LEU A 321 -14.26 21.99 9.47
C LEU A 321 -13.84 22.02 8.01
N SER A 322 -14.63 21.37 7.16
CA SER A 322 -14.45 21.39 5.70
C SER A 322 -15.37 22.44 5.09
N ARG A 323 -14.78 23.55 4.63
CA ARG A 323 -15.47 24.66 3.99
C ARG A 323 -15.80 24.30 2.55
N THR A 324 -16.93 23.59 2.36
CA THR A 324 -17.49 23.22 1.05
C THR A 324 -18.56 24.20 0.59
N ASP A 325 -19.01 25.05 1.49
CA ASP A 325 -20.05 26.05 1.28
C ASP A 325 -19.62 27.15 0.29
N ARG A 326 -20.58 27.61 -0.51
CA ARG A 326 -20.44 28.71 -1.46
C ARG A 326 -21.51 29.76 -1.18
N ALA A 327 -21.13 31.02 -1.30
CA ALA A 327 -22.10 32.13 -1.23
C ALA A 327 -23.10 32.04 -2.40
N ASP A 328 -24.36 32.34 -2.14
CA ASP A 328 -25.46 32.36 -3.12
C ASP A 328 -25.56 31.06 -3.95
N ALA A 329 -25.39 29.92 -3.26
CA ALA A 329 -25.40 28.60 -3.89
C ALA A 329 -26.81 28.19 -4.33
N SER A 330 -26.91 27.51 -5.47
CA SER A 330 -28.18 27.08 -6.05
C SER A 330 -28.75 25.76 -5.47
N THR A 331 -27.97 25.05 -4.66
CA THR A 331 -28.40 23.85 -3.95
C THR A 331 -27.99 23.91 -2.48
N GLU A 332 -28.72 23.21 -1.63
CA GLU A 332 -28.43 23.12 -0.19
C GLU A 332 -27.06 22.53 0.08
N GLU A 333 -26.65 21.49 -0.66
CA GLU A 333 -25.35 20.85 -0.53
C GLU A 333 -24.22 21.84 -0.83
N CYS A 334 -24.36 22.68 -1.87
CA CYS A 334 -23.38 23.70 -2.20
C CYS A 334 -23.37 24.88 -1.24
N ALA A 335 -24.44 25.07 -0.45
CA ALA A 335 -24.54 26.09 0.61
C ALA A 335 -24.08 25.56 1.97
N SER A 336 -23.57 24.33 2.06
CA SER A 336 -23.25 23.65 3.30
C SER A 336 -21.77 23.37 3.46
N ALA A 337 -21.28 23.55 4.71
CA ALA A 337 -20.00 23.07 5.18
C ALA A 337 -20.18 21.83 6.07
N LEU A 338 -19.12 21.06 6.26
CA LEU A 338 -19.14 19.84 7.07
C LEU A 338 -18.22 20.02 8.28
N LEU A 339 -18.78 19.88 9.48
CA LEU A 339 -18.02 19.83 10.73
C LEU A 339 -17.96 18.39 11.21
N ARG A 340 -16.78 17.80 11.17
CA ARG A 340 -16.53 16.42 11.52
C ARG A 340 -15.96 16.32 12.93
N LEU A 341 -16.62 15.54 13.79
CA LEU A 341 -16.16 15.13 15.10
C LEU A 341 -15.64 13.69 15.00
N VAL A 342 -14.42 13.46 15.46
CA VAL A 342 -13.88 12.11 15.66
C VAL A 342 -13.44 11.95 17.10
N VAL A 343 -13.92 10.91 17.77
CA VAL A 343 -13.54 10.58 19.15
C VAL A 343 -12.90 9.21 19.23
N ARG A 344 -11.94 9.06 20.16
CA ARG A 344 -11.27 7.77 20.43
C ARG A 344 -11.04 7.61 21.93
N ASP A 345 -11.20 6.36 22.39
CA ASP A 345 -10.92 5.96 23.77
C ASP A 345 -10.63 4.46 23.85
N ALA A 346 -9.98 4.03 24.92
CA ALA A 346 -9.85 2.61 25.27
C ALA A 346 -11.19 2.00 25.73
N ASP A 347 -12.07 2.81 26.33
CA ASP A 347 -13.38 2.41 26.79
C ASP A 347 -14.46 2.62 25.71
N PRO A 348 -15.18 1.55 25.29
CA PRO A 348 -16.27 1.66 24.32
C PRO A 348 -17.42 2.56 24.78
N GLU A 349 -17.67 2.67 26.09
CA GLU A 349 -18.74 3.52 26.63
C GLU A 349 -18.45 5.00 26.40
N ALA A 350 -17.19 5.42 26.51
CA ALA A 350 -16.77 6.80 26.29
C ALA A 350 -17.01 7.28 24.86
N VAL A 351 -16.90 6.40 23.87
CA VAL A 351 -17.13 6.74 22.46
C VAL A 351 -18.51 6.33 21.93
N GLY A 352 -19.27 5.57 22.68
CA GLY A 352 -20.58 5.04 22.31
C GLY A 352 -21.72 6.00 22.61
N ARG A 353 -22.46 5.69 23.69
CA ARG A 353 -23.68 6.42 24.04
C ARG A 353 -23.42 7.88 24.47
N VAL A 354 -22.28 8.16 25.04
CA VAL A 354 -21.91 9.54 25.42
C VAL A 354 -21.88 10.44 24.17
N VAL A 355 -21.28 9.98 23.10
CA VAL A 355 -21.16 10.74 21.84
C VAL A 355 -22.49 10.80 21.08
N SER A 356 -23.16 9.66 20.94
CA SER A 356 -24.47 9.62 20.25
C SER A 356 -25.53 10.40 21.01
N GLY A 357 -25.51 10.35 22.35
CA GLY A 357 -26.43 11.14 23.19
C GLY A 357 -26.20 12.64 23.03
N ALA A 358 -24.93 13.08 23.14
CA ALA A 358 -24.58 14.48 22.91
C ALA A 358 -25.05 14.99 21.55
N ALA A 359 -24.78 14.25 20.46
CA ALA A 359 -25.18 14.65 19.11
C ALA A 359 -26.71 14.69 18.93
N VAL A 360 -27.45 13.79 19.57
CA VAL A 360 -28.93 13.75 19.48
C VAL A 360 -29.56 14.91 20.27
N GLU A 361 -29.03 15.26 21.45
CA GLU A 361 -29.53 16.39 22.24
C GLU A 361 -29.39 17.73 21.50
N LEU A 362 -28.36 17.90 20.69
CA LEU A 362 -28.13 19.08 19.87
C LEU A 362 -29.20 19.29 18.80
N ALA A 363 -29.91 18.26 18.37
CA ALA A 363 -30.92 18.38 17.32
C ALA A 363 -32.07 19.36 17.64
N LEU A 364 -32.31 19.64 18.94
CA LEU A 364 -33.37 20.55 19.39
C LEU A 364 -32.83 21.78 20.09
N SER A 365 -31.51 21.92 20.26
CA SER A 365 -30.92 22.96 21.11
C SER A 365 -29.71 23.67 20.52
N SER A 366 -29.33 23.38 19.27
CA SER A 366 -28.16 23.95 18.64
C SER A 366 -28.51 25.05 17.62
N TYR A 367 -27.77 25.13 16.52
CA TYR A 367 -27.90 26.16 15.49
C TYR A 367 -29.13 25.90 14.56
N PRO A 368 -29.64 26.97 13.90
CA PRO A 368 -30.74 26.83 12.94
C PRO A 368 -30.34 25.94 11.72
N GLY A 369 -31.21 24.98 11.38
CA GLY A 369 -30.95 24.01 10.30
C GLY A 369 -30.06 22.85 10.74
N PHE A 370 -29.96 22.57 12.04
CA PHE A 370 -29.18 21.45 12.55
C PHE A 370 -29.57 20.10 11.93
N HIS A 371 -28.62 19.45 11.34
CA HIS A 371 -28.72 18.03 10.97
C HIS A 371 -27.34 17.38 10.85
N VAL A 372 -27.32 16.07 10.73
CA VAL A 372 -26.12 15.24 10.58
C VAL A 372 -26.24 14.39 9.33
N THR A 373 -25.10 14.01 8.73
CA THR A 373 -25.09 13.20 7.49
C THR A 373 -25.63 11.78 7.68
N ALA A 374 -25.50 11.25 8.90
CA ALA A 374 -25.99 9.94 9.28
C ALA A 374 -26.29 9.89 10.78
N PRO A 375 -27.21 9.02 11.24
CA PRO A 375 -27.44 8.83 12.67
C PRO A 375 -26.13 8.45 13.40
N PRO A 376 -25.86 9.01 14.59
CA PRO A 376 -24.67 8.71 15.37
C PRO A 376 -24.58 7.20 15.67
N SER A 377 -23.41 6.62 15.51
CA SER A 377 -23.14 5.20 15.69
C SER A 377 -22.85 4.82 17.15
N LYS A 378 -22.72 3.51 17.42
CA LYS A 378 -22.27 2.99 18.72
C LYS A 378 -20.74 3.05 18.89
N GLY A 379 -20.03 3.50 17.87
CA GLY A 379 -18.59 3.34 17.79
C GLY A 379 -18.15 1.93 17.41
N ALA A 380 -16.91 1.81 16.99
CA ALA A 380 -16.29 0.55 16.56
C ALA A 380 -14.84 0.45 17.02
N PRO A 381 -14.32 -0.77 17.28
CA PRO A 381 -12.90 -0.91 17.57
C PRO A 381 -12.07 -0.57 16.34
N TYR A 382 -10.93 0.09 16.55
CA TYR A 382 -9.96 0.35 15.50
C TYR A 382 -8.64 -0.37 15.77
N GLY A 383 -7.90 -0.63 14.71
CA GLY A 383 -6.59 -1.26 14.80
C GLY A 383 -5.45 -0.25 14.75
N VAL A 384 -4.34 -0.62 15.36
CA VAL A 384 -3.06 0.07 15.28
C VAL A 384 -2.06 -0.90 14.67
N PHE A 385 -1.30 -0.42 13.69
CA PHE A 385 -0.21 -1.14 13.07
C PHE A 385 1.12 -0.54 13.50
N SER A 386 2.08 -1.41 13.84
CA SER A 386 3.47 -1.03 14.04
C SER A 386 4.41 -1.99 13.32
N ALA A 387 5.48 -1.46 12.77
CA ALA A 387 6.55 -2.27 12.20
C ALA A 387 7.65 -2.49 13.25
N ALA A 388 8.19 -3.70 13.29
CA ALA A 388 9.40 -4.05 14.03
C ALA A 388 10.34 -4.84 13.12
N TYR A 389 11.52 -5.16 13.61
CA TYR A 389 12.51 -5.93 12.87
C TYR A 389 13.04 -7.08 13.75
N VAL A 390 13.30 -8.23 13.13
CA VAL A 390 13.85 -9.41 13.77
C VAL A 390 15.04 -9.92 12.96
N ASP A 391 16.03 -10.51 13.63
CA ASP A 391 17.11 -11.19 12.91
C ASP A 391 16.52 -12.27 11.99
N ALA A 392 16.90 -12.25 10.74
CA ALA A 392 16.32 -13.18 9.76
C ALA A 392 16.69 -14.64 10.02
N GLY A 393 17.83 -14.88 10.67
CA GLY A 393 18.25 -16.23 11.11
C GLY A 393 17.41 -16.76 12.28
N ALA A 394 16.66 -15.89 12.97
CA ALA A 394 15.75 -16.29 14.05
C ALA A 394 14.36 -16.69 13.55
N VAL A 395 14.06 -16.53 12.25
CA VAL A 395 12.75 -16.87 11.65
C VAL A 395 12.91 -18.13 10.79
N GLU A 396 12.26 -19.20 11.20
CA GLU A 396 12.29 -20.47 10.47
C GLU A 396 11.17 -20.50 9.42
N GLN A 397 11.51 -20.31 8.17
CA GLN A 397 10.58 -20.51 7.05
C GLN A 397 10.48 -21.99 6.70
N VAL A 398 9.27 -22.51 6.56
CA VAL A 398 9.01 -23.92 6.24
C VAL A 398 8.09 -24.05 5.04
N ALA A 399 8.53 -24.78 4.01
CA ALA A 399 7.66 -25.23 2.93
C ALA A 399 7.04 -26.59 3.30
N VAL A 400 5.71 -26.65 3.34
CA VAL A 400 4.96 -27.89 3.49
C VAL A 400 4.53 -28.35 2.11
N LEU A 401 5.20 -29.40 1.63
CA LEU A 401 5.10 -29.89 0.26
C LEU A 401 3.77 -30.59 -0.01
N PRO A 402 3.39 -30.84 -1.26
CA PRO A 402 2.15 -31.58 -1.58
C PRO A 402 2.07 -32.98 -0.97
N SER A 403 3.21 -33.62 -0.71
CA SER A 403 3.31 -34.91 -0.02
C SER A 403 3.06 -34.85 1.50
N GLY A 404 2.97 -33.64 2.07
CA GLY A 404 2.97 -33.40 3.51
C GLY A 404 4.37 -33.30 4.13
N ALA A 405 5.43 -33.54 3.39
CA ALA A 405 6.81 -33.39 3.86
C ALA A 405 7.10 -31.91 4.17
N ARG A 406 7.82 -31.67 5.26
CA ARG A 406 8.23 -30.33 5.72
C ARG A 406 9.69 -30.09 5.33
N GLN A 407 9.95 -29.01 4.64
CA GLN A 407 11.28 -28.60 4.22
C GLN A 407 11.61 -27.25 4.84
N SER A 408 12.64 -27.19 5.69
CA SER A 408 13.17 -25.92 6.20
C SER A 408 13.85 -25.17 5.06
N ILE A 409 13.55 -23.89 4.95
CA ILE A 409 14.09 -22.99 3.93
C ILE A 409 15.18 -22.14 4.59
N PRO A 410 16.45 -22.27 4.16
CA PRO A 410 17.52 -21.47 4.71
C PRO A 410 17.31 -19.99 4.41
N ALA A 411 17.68 -19.13 5.36
CA ALA A 411 17.71 -17.69 5.11
C ALA A 411 18.63 -17.36 3.94
N ALA A 412 18.24 -16.40 3.10
CA ALA A 412 19.06 -15.95 1.99
C ALA A 412 20.46 -15.48 2.47
N PRO A 413 21.53 -15.68 1.68
CA PRO A 413 22.88 -15.17 2.01
C PRO A 413 22.84 -13.64 2.20
N ARG A 414 23.42 -13.15 3.31
CA ARG A 414 23.29 -11.76 3.71
C ARG A 414 24.64 -11.06 3.75
N GLY A 415 24.68 -9.82 3.26
CA GLY A 415 25.85 -8.97 3.36
C GLY A 415 25.97 -8.35 4.77
N GLY A 416 27.10 -8.57 5.45
CA GLY A 416 27.48 -7.88 6.69
C GLY A 416 26.87 -8.48 7.97
N VAL A 417 27.72 -9.00 8.84
CA VAL A 417 27.33 -9.50 10.17
C VAL A 417 27.13 -8.31 11.12
N ARG A 418 25.88 -7.97 11.47
CA ARG A 418 25.63 -7.27 12.74
C ARG A 418 25.34 -8.32 13.82
N LYS A 419 26.26 -8.42 14.78
CA LYS A 419 26.04 -9.20 16.01
C LYS A 419 25.01 -8.47 16.87
N GLY A 420 23.93 -9.15 17.22
CA GLY A 420 23.07 -8.85 18.36
C GLY A 420 21.93 -7.86 18.11
N VAL A 421 20.93 -8.27 17.32
CA VAL A 421 19.58 -7.70 17.45
C VAL A 421 18.83 -8.67 18.37
N GLY A 422 18.45 -8.20 19.57
CA GLY A 422 17.62 -8.95 20.51
C GLY A 422 16.21 -9.16 19.96
N PRO A 423 15.35 -9.92 20.66
CA PRO A 423 13.99 -10.16 20.22
C PRO A 423 13.23 -8.84 20.10
N LEU A 424 12.71 -8.54 18.90
CA LEU A 424 11.88 -7.39 18.53
C LEU A 424 12.46 -6.03 18.99
N SER A 425 13.44 -5.50 18.25
CA SER A 425 13.92 -4.14 18.47
C SER A 425 13.04 -3.11 17.76
N GLU A 426 12.80 -1.96 18.41
CA GLU A 426 12.24 -0.79 17.72
C GLU A 426 13.12 -0.38 16.53
N PRO A 427 12.55 0.20 15.48
CA PRO A 427 13.30 0.55 14.28
C PRO A 427 14.42 1.54 14.59
N ASP A 428 15.67 1.13 14.49
CA ASP A 428 16.80 2.04 14.38
C ASP A 428 16.84 2.58 12.94
N LEU A 429 16.03 3.60 12.68
CA LEU A 429 15.93 4.27 11.37
C LEU A 429 17.25 4.95 10.96
N SER A 430 18.15 5.21 11.92
CA SER A 430 19.47 5.79 11.63
C SER A 430 20.39 4.84 10.85
N SER A 431 20.17 3.53 10.96
CA SER A 431 21.01 2.51 10.32
C SER A 431 20.63 2.21 8.86
N VAL A 432 19.39 2.52 8.46
CA VAL A 432 18.94 2.38 7.05
C VAL A 432 19.44 3.56 6.20
N ALA A 433 19.65 4.72 6.81
CA ALA A 433 20.16 5.91 6.14
C ALA A 433 21.68 5.92 5.89
N SER A 434 22.47 5.05 6.54
CA SER A 434 23.93 5.17 6.58
C SER A 434 24.72 4.13 5.75
N VAL A 435 24.08 3.26 4.97
CA VAL A 435 24.81 2.45 3.99
C VAL A 435 24.83 3.18 2.65
N SER A 436 25.56 4.29 2.61
CA SER A 436 25.96 4.90 1.36
C SER A 436 27.15 4.11 0.79
N SER A 437 26.91 3.05 0.02
CA SER A 437 27.87 2.69 -0.99
C SER A 437 27.71 3.71 -2.12
N ALA A 438 28.71 4.54 -2.33
CA ALA A 438 28.78 5.54 -3.38
C ALA A 438 28.91 4.87 -4.76
N ALA A 439 27.85 4.25 -5.26
CA ALA A 439 27.61 4.28 -6.68
C ALA A 439 27.20 5.73 -6.97
N SER A 440 28.05 6.50 -7.66
CA SER A 440 27.76 7.88 -8.00
C SER A 440 26.45 7.92 -8.76
N LEU A 441 25.42 8.52 -8.16
CA LEU A 441 24.20 8.89 -8.91
C LEU A 441 24.65 9.67 -10.17
N PRO A 442 24.00 9.44 -11.32
CA PRO A 442 24.31 10.26 -12.49
C PRO A 442 24.22 11.74 -12.12
N PRO A 443 25.10 12.59 -12.67
CA PRO A 443 25.09 14.01 -12.35
C PRO A 443 23.70 14.58 -12.66
N LEU A 444 23.20 15.43 -11.77
CA LEU A 444 21.95 16.11 -11.98
C LEU A 444 22.04 17.01 -13.24
N PRO A 445 20.96 17.17 -14.00
CA PRO A 445 20.94 18.07 -15.12
C PRO A 445 21.27 19.52 -14.64
N PRO A 446 21.83 20.38 -15.51
CA PRO A 446 22.07 21.76 -15.14
C PRO A 446 20.76 22.47 -14.79
N VAL A 447 20.85 23.48 -13.92
CA VAL A 447 19.71 24.33 -13.58
C VAL A 447 19.17 24.97 -14.87
N VAL A 448 17.87 24.83 -15.11
CA VAL A 448 17.21 25.50 -16.25
C VAL A 448 17.37 27.00 -16.09
N ALA A 449 17.89 27.67 -17.13
CA ALA A 449 18.09 29.12 -17.10
C ALA A 449 16.77 29.85 -16.85
N SER A 450 16.81 30.94 -16.08
CA SER A 450 15.65 31.76 -15.73
C SER A 450 15.05 32.41 -16.96
N GLY A 451 13.99 31.81 -17.51
CA GLY A 451 13.11 32.38 -18.51
C GLY A 451 11.82 32.95 -17.90
N PRO A 452 10.89 33.47 -18.71
CA PRO A 452 9.57 33.87 -18.26
C PRO A 452 8.84 32.66 -17.64
N THR A 453 8.19 32.88 -16.51
CA THR A 453 7.42 31.85 -15.81
C THR A 453 5.93 32.19 -15.79
N ARG A 454 5.10 31.15 -15.64
CA ARG A 454 3.66 31.27 -15.44
C ARG A 454 3.24 30.53 -14.17
N GLN A 455 2.36 31.13 -13.39
CA GLN A 455 1.76 30.51 -12.22
C GLN A 455 0.70 29.50 -12.67
N VAL A 456 0.98 28.21 -12.47
CA VAL A 456 0.09 27.11 -12.85
C VAL A 456 0.11 26.02 -11.76
N PRO A 457 -0.92 25.16 -11.70
CA PRO A 457 -0.85 23.97 -10.87
C PRO A 457 0.36 23.10 -11.24
N LEU A 458 1.07 22.57 -10.23
CA LEU A 458 2.23 21.70 -10.45
C LEU A 458 1.89 20.51 -11.37
N GLY A 459 0.66 19.99 -11.26
CA GLY A 459 0.14 18.89 -12.07
C GLY A 459 0.01 19.19 -13.57
N ALA A 460 0.21 20.44 -14.00
CA ALA A 460 0.27 20.76 -15.43
C ALA A 460 1.49 20.13 -16.14
N VAL A 461 2.56 19.86 -15.38
CA VAL A 461 3.84 19.35 -15.95
C VAL A 461 4.31 18.06 -15.31
N VAL A 462 3.79 17.67 -14.11
CA VAL A 462 4.23 16.46 -13.41
C VAL A 462 3.08 15.54 -13.04
N GLY A 463 3.34 14.24 -12.99
CA GLY A 463 2.52 13.27 -12.31
C GLY A 463 2.94 13.10 -10.85
N ALA A 464 2.01 12.65 -10.00
CA ALA A 464 2.32 12.25 -8.63
C ALA A 464 1.52 11.03 -8.20
N ARG A 465 2.11 10.25 -7.30
CA ARG A 465 1.47 9.11 -6.67
C ARG A 465 1.84 9.08 -5.20
N SER A 466 0.86 8.89 -4.33
CA SER A 466 1.10 8.81 -2.89
C SER A 466 0.37 7.64 -2.25
N GLY A 467 0.90 7.18 -1.12
CA GLY A 467 0.32 6.11 -0.34
C GLY A 467 0.96 5.97 1.04
N ASP A 468 0.38 5.13 1.85
CA ASP A 468 0.87 4.82 3.19
C ASP A 468 2.06 3.86 3.17
N LYS A 469 2.93 4.05 4.14
CA LYS A 469 4.03 3.14 4.49
C LYS A 469 4.06 3.01 6.01
N GLY A 470 3.11 2.25 6.57
CA GLY A 470 2.88 2.24 8.01
C GLY A 470 2.33 3.57 8.52
N GLY A 471 3.09 4.25 9.39
CA GLY A 471 2.75 5.60 9.89
C GLY A 471 3.15 6.75 8.99
N ASP A 472 3.91 6.48 7.92
CA ASP A 472 4.50 7.46 7.01
C ASP A 472 3.71 7.57 5.72
N VAL A 473 3.94 8.63 4.95
CA VAL A 473 3.43 8.78 3.59
C VAL A 473 4.59 8.89 2.62
N ASN A 474 4.53 8.11 1.55
CA ASN A 474 5.37 8.32 0.39
C ASN A 474 4.63 9.17 -0.67
N VAL A 475 5.35 10.08 -1.31
CA VAL A 475 4.87 10.90 -2.42
C VAL A 475 5.89 10.85 -3.55
N GLY A 476 5.65 10.01 -4.55
CA GLY A 476 6.41 9.98 -5.79
C GLY A 476 5.92 11.07 -6.75
N VAL A 477 6.86 11.79 -7.36
CA VAL A 477 6.58 12.86 -8.34
C VAL A 477 7.47 12.63 -9.54
N TRP A 478 6.92 12.58 -10.74
CA TRP A 478 7.71 12.34 -11.94
C TRP A 478 7.43 13.35 -13.06
N ALA A 479 8.46 13.63 -13.84
CA ALA A 479 8.40 14.44 -15.03
C ALA A 479 8.08 13.58 -16.27
N ARG A 480 7.46 14.19 -17.30
CA ARG A 480 7.12 13.53 -18.56
C ARG A 480 8.10 13.85 -19.69
N SER A 481 9.03 14.75 -19.45
CA SER A 481 10.09 15.11 -20.40
C SER A 481 11.37 15.47 -19.67
N GLU A 482 12.49 15.39 -20.38
CA GLU A 482 13.82 15.75 -19.86
C GLU A 482 13.87 17.22 -19.40
N GLY A 483 13.24 18.14 -20.16
CA GLY A 483 13.18 19.56 -19.80
C GLY A 483 12.41 19.79 -18.49
N VAL A 484 11.28 19.12 -18.30
CA VAL A 484 10.52 19.16 -17.03
C VAL A 484 11.34 18.53 -15.90
N TRP A 485 12.05 17.43 -16.15
CA TRP A 485 12.93 16.82 -15.15
C TRP A 485 14.04 17.78 -14.71
N ALA A 486 14.72 18.42 -15.65
CA ALA A 486 15.77 19.38 -15.37
C ALA A 486 15.29 20.56 -14.49
N TRP A 487 14.04 20.98 -14.65
CA TRP A 487 13.39 21.97 -13.79
C TRP A 487 12.96 21.36 -12.45
N LEU A 488 12.24 20.24 -12.47
CA LEU A 488 11.63 19.60 -11.30
C LEU A 488 12.66 19.30 -10.20
N VAL A 489 13.79 18.74 -10.58
CA VAL A 489 14.83 18.30 -9.62
C VAL A 489 15.43 19.46 -8.83
N HIS A 490 15.39 20.68 -9.37
CA HIS A 490 15.89 21.88 -8.71
C HIS A 490 14.76 22.71 -8.06
N ALA A 491 13.57 22.72 -8.65
CA ALA A 491 12.45 23.53 -8.18
C ALA A 491 11.76 22.92 -6.94
N VAL A 492 11.54 21.60 -6.93
CA VAL A 492 10.80 20.96 -5.83
C VAL A 492 11.79 20.37 -4.81
N THR A 493 12.37 21.24 -4.01
CA THR A 493 13.20 20.91 -2.84
C THR A 493 12.33 20.49 -1.65
N VAL A 494 12.94 20.03 -0.54
CA VAL A 494 12.22 19.75 0.72
C VAL A 494 11.51 21.01 1.23
N ASP A 495 12.17 22.17 1.16
CA ASP A 495 11.57 23.44 1.63
C ASP A 495 10.39 23.85 0.75
N CYS A 496 10.52 23.72 -0.57
CA CYS A 496 9.42 23.95 -1.50
C CYS A 496 8.24 22.99 -1.21
N PHE A 497 8.53 21.69 -1.02
CA PHE A 497 7.52 20.69 -0.69
C PHE A 497 6.75 21.04 0.58
N ARG A 498 7.45 21.49 1.65
CA ARG A 498 6.82 21.96 2.90
C ARG A 498 5.97 23.22 2.71
N GLN A 499 6.41 24.16 1.86
CA GLN A 499 5.62 25.35 1.54
C GLN A 499 4.35 25.01 0.75
N LEU A 500 4.44 24.05 -0.17
CA LEU A 500 3.29 23.58 -0.95
C LEU A 500 2.31 22.78 -0.10
N LEU A 501 2.78 22.04 0.89
CA LEU A 501 2.00 21.19 1.79
C LEU A 501 2.21 21.62 3.25
N PRO A 502 1.56 22.71 3.74
CA PRO A 502 1.82 23.25 5.08
C PRO A 502 1.59 22.27 6.23
N GLU A 503 0.71 21.28 6.08
CA GLU A 503 0.45 20.25 7.10
C GLU A 503 1.71 19.44 7.46
N VAL A 504 2.69 19.35 6.55
CA VAL A 504 3.93 18.60 6.80
C VAL A 504 5.07 19.46 7.34
N GLY A 505 4.81 20.77 7.59
CA GLY A 505 5.84 21.73 7.97
C GLY A 505 6.63 21.37 9.22
N GLY A 506 5.99 20.71 10.19
CA GLY A 506 6.61 20.24 11.45
C GLY A 506 7.14 18.81 11.42
N LEU A 507 7.03 18.10 10.29
CA LEU A 507 7.40 16.69 10.18
C LEU A 507 8.76 16.53 9.50
N VAL A 508 9.39 15.36 9.71
CA VAL A 508 10.58 14.97 8.96
C VAL A 508 10.17 14.63 7.53
N VAL A 509 10.82 15.25 6.56
CA VAL A 509 10.61 15.00 5.13
C VAL A 509 11.94 14.60 4.52
N VAL A 510 12.03 13.38 4.01
CA VAL A 510 13.20 12.85 3.30
C VAL A 510 12.91 12.87 1.81
N ARG A 511 13.86 13.38 1.02
CA ARG A 511 13.75 13.47 -0.44
C ARG A 511 14.76 12.56 -1.11
N HIS A 512 14.28 11.63 -1.91
CA HIS A 512 15.09 10.77 -2.75
C HIS A 512 15.00 11.22 -4.21
N VAL A 513 16.12 11.14 -4.93
CA VAL A 513 16.21 11.52 -6.35
C VAL A 513 16.42 10.25 -7.17
N LEU A 514 15.59 10.03 -8.17
CA LEU A 514 15.61 8.89 -9.08
C LEU A 514 15.76 9.40 -10.53
N PRO A 515 16.99 9.76 -10.95
CA PRO A 515 17.21 10.39 -12.26
C PRO A 515 16.85 9.49 -13.44
N ASN A 516 17.00 8.17 -13.25
CA ASN A 516 16.64 7.14 -14.23
C ASN A 516 15.15 7.08 -14.54
N LEU A 517 14.30 7.52 -13.61
CA LEU A 517 12.83 7.60 -13.75
C LEU A 517 12.34 9.04 -13.93
N TRP A 518 13.24 10.03 -14.02
CA TRP A 518 12.92 11.45 -13.96
C TRP A 518 12.00 11.80 -12.78
N ALA A 519 12.30 11.23 -11.63
CA ALA A 519 11.39 11.26 -10.48
C ALA A 519 12.07 11.68 -9.18
N LEU A 520 11.24 12.22 -8.30
CA LEU A 520 11.52 12.48 -6.90
C LEU A 520 10.60 11.60 -6.06
N ASN A 521 11.09 11.08 -4.95
CA ASN A 521 10.25 10.43 -3.95
C ASN A 521 10.43 11.14 -2.61
N PHE A 522 9.34 11.66 -2.04
CA PHE A 522 9.33 12.26 -0.71
C PHE A 522 8.72 11.25 0.27
N VAL A 523 9.37 11.05 1.39
CA VAL A 523 8.84 10.30 2.53
C VAL A 523 8.58 11.29 3.66
N VAL A 524 7.33 11.35 4.12
CA VAL A 524 6.88 12.20 5.22
C VAL A 524 6.63 11.32 6.43
N GLU A 525 7.54 11.40 7.40
CA GLU A 525 7.49 10.54 8.59
C GLU A 525 6.35 10.97 9.53
N GLY A 526 5.60 10.00 10.00
CA GLY A 526 4.56 10.17 11.01
C GLY A 526 3.30 10.93 10.57
N LEU A 527 3.11 11.25 9.28
CA LEU A 527 1.90 11.94 8.82
C LEU A 527 0.63 11.13 9.12
N LEU A 528 0.70 9.81 9.06
CA LEU A 528 -0.41 8.89 9.36
C LEU A 528 -0.40 8.36 10.80
N GLY A 529 0.61 8.69 11.61
CA GLY A 529 0.73 8.27 13.01
C GLY A 529 0.83 6.76 13.17
N GLU A 530 -0.08 6.16 13.94
CA GLU A 530 -0.09 4.72 14.24
C GLU A 530 -0.81 3.89 13.15
N GLY A 531 -0.82 4.35 11.89
CA GLY A 531 -1.38 3.67 10.74
C GLY A 531 -2.81 4.08 10.38
N VAL A 532 -3.28 3.50 9.29
CA VAL A 532 -4.50 3.86 8.55
C VAL A 532 -5.78 3.96 9.41
N ALA A 533 -5.96 3.06 10.37
CA ALA A 533 -7.19 2.98 11.15
C ALA A 533 -7.19 3.88 12.40
N SER A 534 -6.02 4.39 12.82
CA SER A 534 -5.87 5.10 14.09
C SER A 534 -6.13 6.60 13.99
N ARG A 535 -5.92 7.22 12.83
CA ARG A 535 -6.02 8.69 12.68
C ARG A 535 -7.42 9.19 12.34
N ALA A 536 -7.71 10.40 12.82
CA ALA A 536 -8.89 11.17 12.45
C ALA A 536 -8.76 11.87 11.07
N ARG A 537 -7.60 11.77 10.41
CA ARG A 537 -7.32 12.41 9.12
C ARG A 537 -8.38 12.06 8.07
N PHE A 538 -8.77 13.04 7.25
CA PHE A 538 -9.69 12.87 6.12
C PHE A 538 -9.19 11.84 5.11
N ASP A 539 -7.88 11.85 4.82
CA ASP A 539 -7.18 10.86 3.98
C ASP A 539 -6.28 9.99 4.87
N PRO A 540 -6.80 8.90 5.45
CA PRO A 540 -6.05 8.09 6.41
C PRO A 540 -4.94 7.25 5.77
N GLN A 541 -4.96 7.07 4.45
CA GLN A 541 -3.97 6.32 3.68
C GLN A 541 -2.99 7.22 2.91
N GLY A 542 -3.12 8.54 3.00
CA GLY A 542 -2.27 9.44 2.23
C GLY A 542 -2.42 9.33 0.71
N LYS A 543 -3.52 8.74 0.22
CA LYS A 543 -3.74 8.51 -1.23
C LYS A 543 -3.93 9.80 -2.00
N GLY A 544 -4.52 10.82 -1.38
CA GLY A 544 -4.80 12.13 -1.99
C GLY A 544 -3.66 13.12 -1.88
N VAL A 545 -2.59 12.86 -1.10
CA VAL A 545 -1.50 13.82 -0.87
C VAL A 545 -0.78 14.19 -2.16
N GLY A 546 -0.56 13.23 -3.07
CA GLY A 546 0.02 13.47 -4.38
C GLY A 546 -0.83 14.39 -5.25
N GLU A 547 -2.15 14.18 -5.27
CA GLU A 547 -3.09 15.03 -6.02
C GLU A 547 -3.23 16.43 -5.38
N TRP A 548 -3.19 16.51 -4.03
CA TRP A 548 -3.12 17.79 -3.35
C TRP A 548 -1.84 18.55 -3.74
N LEU A 549 -0.67 17.89 -3.75
CA LEU A 549 0.57 18.49 -4.22
C LEU A 549 0.45 18.99 -5.68
N ARG A 550 -0.12 18.18 -6.58
CA ARG A 550 -0.33 18.55 -7.98
C ARG A 550 -1.25 19.75 -8.17
N SER A 551 -2.20 19.96 -7.27
CA SER A 551 -3.12 21.11 -7.31
C SER A 551 -2.47 22.44 -6.88
N ARG A 552 -1.28 22.38 -6.24
CA ARG A 552 -0.60 23.59 -5.74
C ARG A 552 0.01 24.39 -6.87
N VAL A 553 -0.17 25.72 -6.80
CA VAL A 553 0.30 26.64 -7.84
C VAL A 553 1.79 26.96 -7.62
N VAL A 554 2.56 26.83 -8.70
CA VAL A 554 4.01 27.09 -8.75
C VAL A 554 4.38 27.88 -10.00
N ALA A 555 5.53 28.55 -9.96
CA ALA A 555 6.08 29.24 -11.12
C ALA A 555 6.79 28.22 -12.04
N VAL A 556 6.20 27.91 -13.18
CA VAL A 556 6.75 27.00 -14.19
C VAL A 556 7.27 27.80 -15.38
N PRO A 557 8.49 27.51 -15.91
CA PRO A 557 8.99 28.11 -17.15
C PRO A 557 7.99 27.91 -18.31
N VAL A 558 7.71 28.96 -19.05
CA VAL A 558 6.69 28.94 -20.12
C VAL A 558 7.00 27.86 -21.16
N ASP A 559 8.28 27.69 -21.49
CA ASP A 559 8.75 26.71 -22.48
C ASP A 559 8.46 25.24 -22.09
N LEU A 560 8.15 24.97 -20.82
CA LEU A 560 7.81 23.64 -20.31
C LEU A 560 6.30 23.35 -20.29
N LEU A 561 5.48 24.32 -20.66
CA LEU A 561 4.02 24.20 -20.56
C LEU A 561 3.37 23.60 -21.82
N GLY A 562 4.14 23.26 -22.86
CA GLY A 562 3.72 22.53 -24.07
C GLY A 562 2.83 23.34 -24.99
#